data_f5c1fe01193351e25efb1e1d75e6735f
#
_entry.id   f5c1fe01193351e25efb1e1d75e6735f
#
_cell.length_a   1.000
_cell.length_b   1.000
_cell.length_c   1.000
_cell.angle_alpha   90.00
_cell.angle_beta   90.00
_cell.angle_gamma   90.00
#
_symmetry.space_group_name_H-M   'P 1'
#
loop_
_entity.id
_entity.type
_entity.pdbx_description
1 polymer ?
#
loop_
_entity_poly.entity_id
_entity_poly.type
_entity_poly.pdbx_seq_one_letter_code
_entity_poly.pdbx_strand_id
1 'polypeptide(L)'
;MADGTLSIKRTITVRAVVTPRWKEDAERELSNAVAGSDAQLSQLEQEGQQLVDAIRSQSANPLDPRVQDQVASVQEQVAAKRAELEEQKRQLLEQQRQVRDLEMEQVVEQGQIESLCEVRVGDSLVDKLQAAVLVR
;
A
#
# COMPACT_ATOMS: atom_id res chain seq x y z
N MET A 1 -3.93 34.41 31.58
CA MET A 1 -5.17 34.94 31.04
C MET A 1 -5.36 34.46 29.62
N ALA A 2 -6.49 33.89 29.30
CA ALA A 2 -6.76 33.42 27.92
C ALA A 2 -6.89 34.63 27.02
N ASP A 3 -6.19 34.62 25.88
CA ASP A 3 -6.23 35.67 24.86
C ASP A 3 -7.32 35.42 23.79
N GLY A 4 -8.20 34.46 24.03
CA GLY A 4 -9.25 34.07 23.08
C GLY A 4 -8.73 33.21 21.95
N THR A 5 -7.54 32.66 22.04
CA THR A 5 -6.93 31.79 21.03
C THR A 5 -7.07 30.33 21.45
N LEU A 6 -7.47 29.48 20.53
CA LEU A 6 -7.62 28.04 20.71
C LEU A 6 -6.86 27.33 19.62
N SER A 7 -6.03 26.36 20.00
CA SER A 7 -5.36 25.48 19.04
C SER A 7 -6.19 24.23 18.80
N ILE A 8 -6.50 23.94 17.55
CA ILE A 8 -7.25 22.75 17.15
C ILE A 8 -6.50 21.99 16.07
N LYS A 9 -6.69 20.67 16.05
CA LYS A 9 -6.19 19.84 14.96
C LYS A 9 -7.12 19.93 13.76
N ARG A 10 -6.55 20.01 12.58
CA ARG A 10 -7.31 19.94 11.33
C ARG A 10 -6.61 19.01 10.34
N THR A 11 -7.40 18.44 9.46
CA THR A 11 -6.89 17.64 8.35
C THR A 11 -6.72 18.52 7.13
N ILE A 12 -5.53 18.49 6.54
CA ILE A 12 -5.24 19.20 5.29
C ILE A 12 -5.20 18.18 4.16
N THR A 13 -6.04 18.38 3.14
CA THR A 13 -6.03 17.57 1.94
C THR A 13 -4.92 18.07 1.02
N VAL A 14 -4.02 17.16 0.63
CA VAL A 14 -2.96 17.44 -0.34
C VAL A 14 -3.43 17.01 -1.71
N ARG A 15 -3.47 17.94 -2.65
CA ARG A 15 -3.84 17.69 -4.04
C ARG A 15 -2.65 17.98 -4.95
N ALA A 16 -2.57 17.26 -6.04
CA ALA A 16 -1.54 17.46 -7.04
C ALA A 16 -2.14 17.71 -8.42
N VAL A 17 -1.47 18.53 -9.19
CA VAL A 17 -1.77 18.70 -10.61
C VAL A 17 -1.02 17.63 -11.38
N VAL A 18 -1.71 16.90 -12.26
CA VAL A 18 -1.10 15.87 -13.09
C VAL A 18 -0.24 16.54 -14.18
N THR A 19 1.06 16.42 -14.03
CA THR A 19 2.05 16.86 -15.03
C THR A 19 2.74 15.62 -15.61
N PRO A 20 3.45 15.74 -16.75
CA PRO A 20 4.22 14.61 -17.27
C PRO A 20 5.19 14.01 -16.23
N ARG A 21 5.86 14.86 -15.47
CA ARG A 21 6.78 14.42 -14.42
C ARG A 21 6.06 13.69 -13.28
N TRP A 22 4.93 14.22 -12.83
CA TRP A 22 4.13 13.56 -11.78
C TRP A 22 3.72 12.16 -12.24
N LYS A 23 3.27 12.07 -13.49
CA LYS A 23 2.81 10.80 -14.08
C LYS A 23 3.94 9.79 -14.20
N GLU A 24 5.12 10.22 -14.66
CA GLU A 24 6.31 9.38 -14.72
C GLU A 24 6.73 8.87 -13.35
N ASP A 25 6.76 9.75 -12.34
CA ASP A 25 7.14 9.39 -10.99
C ASP A 25 6.14 8.40 -10.38
N ALA A 26 4.84 8.62 -10.57
CA ALA A 26 3.79 7.71 -10.09
C ALA A 26 3.89 6.34 -10.76
N GLU A 27 4.10 6.29 -12.08
CA GLU A 27 4.27 5.04 -12.82
C GLU A 27 5.52 4.28 -12.37
N ARG A 28 6.61 5.00 -12.09
CA ARG A 28 7.85 4.40 -11.60
C ARG A 28 7.67 3.78 -10.21
N GLU A 29 7.04 4.50 -9.30
CA GLU A 29 6.77 3.99 -7.96
C GLU A 29 5.90 2.73 -8.00
N LEU A 30 4.86 2.74 -8.83
CA LEU A 30 3.97 1.59 -8.99
C LEU A 30 4.69 0.41 -9.66
N SER A 31 5.55 0.66 -10.65
CA SER A 31 6.37 -0.38 -11.28
C SER A 31 7.32 -1.03 -10.27
N ASN A 32 7.94 -0.22 -9.41
CA ASN A 32 8.82 -0.72 -8.35
C ASN A 32 8.04 -1.56 -7.34
N ALA A 33 6.83 -1.15 -6.99
CA ALA A 33 5.97 -1.90 -6.07
C ALA A 33 5.54 -3.25 -6.69
N VAL A 34 5.22 -3.28 -7.99
CA VAL A 34 4.90 -4.52 -8.71
C VAL A 34 6.11 -5.46 -8.73
N ALA A 35 7.30 -4.93 -9.03
CA ALA A 35 8.53 -5.72 -9.00
C ALA A 35 8.81 -6.29 -7.60
N GLY A 36 8.56 -5.51 -6.55
CA GLY A 36 8.65 -5.96 -5.17
C GLY A 36 7.68 -7.10 -4.86
N SER A 37 6.45 -7.03 -5.35
CA SER A 37 5.46 -8.09 -5.20
C SER A 37 5.90 -9.38 -5.92
N ASP A 38 6.44 -9.25 -7.13
CA ASP A 38 6.97 -10.40 -7.88
C ASP A 38 8.14 -11.06 -7.16
N ALA A 39 9.04 -10.25 -6.56
CA ALA A 39 10.14 -10.77 -5.76
C ALA A 39 9.64 -11.52 -4.51
N GLN A 40 8.62 -11.00 -3.84
CA GLN A 40 8.00 -11.67 -2.70
C GLN A 40 7.34 -12.99 -3.08
N LEU A 41 6.66 -13.04 -4.23
CA LEU A 41 6.05 -14.25 -4.75
C LEU A 41 7.12 -15.32 -5.04
N SER A 42 8.20 -14.93 -5.68
CA SER A 42 9.33 -15.83 -5.98
C SER A 42 9.96 -16.37 -4.70
N GLN A 43 10.19 -15.50 -3.72
CA GLN A 43 10.75 -15.90 -2.43
C GLN A 43 9.82 -16.86 -1.67
N LEU A 44 8.53 -16.59 -1.68
CA LEU A 44 7.51 -17.45 -1.06
C LEU A 44 7.56 -18.87 -1.65
N GLU A 45 7.63 -18.97 -2.98
CA GLU A 45 7.72 -20.26 -3.67
C GLU A 45 8.99 -21.02 -3.27
N GLN A 46 10.13 -20.33 -3.24
CA GLN A 46 11.41 -20.93 -2.86
C GLN A 46 11.40 -21.41 -1.41
N GLU A 47 10.94 -20.57 -0.49
CA GLU A 47 10.89 -20.92 0.94
C GLU A 47 9.92 -22.07 1.19
N GLY A 48 8.77 -22.06 0.53
CA GLY A 48 7.79 -23.13 0.61
C GLY A 48 8.36 -24.46 0.13
N GLN A 49 9.05 -24.46 -1.00
CA GLN A 49 9.67 -25.66 -1.56
C GLN A 49 10.80 -26.17 -0.67
N GLN A 50 11.63 -25.28 -0.15
CA GLN A 50 12.72 -25.66 0.78
C GLN A 50 12.16 -26.28 2.04
N LEU A 51 11.07 -25.75 2.58
CA LEU A 51 10.45 -26.29 3.78
C LEU A 51 9.86 -27.69 3.52
N VAL A 52 9.19 -27.89 2.39
CA VAL A 52 8.66 -29.19 1.98
C VAL A 52 9.79 -30.21 1.81
N ASP A 53 10.88 -29.82 1.15
CA ASP A 53 12.03 -30.68 0.96
C ASP A 53 12.70 -31.06 2.28
N ALA A 54 12.79 -30.10 3.22
CA ALA A 54 13.34 -30.35 4.56
C ALA A 54 12.47 -31.35 5.34
N ILE A 55 11.16 -31.19 5.28
CA ILE A 55 10.23 -32.12 5.97
C ILE A 55 10.38 -33.52 5.40
N ARG A 56 10.47 -33.68 4.10
CA ARG A 56 10.61 -34.98 3.45
C ARG A 56 11.98 -35.63 3.75
N SER A 57 13.06 -34.86 3.70
CA SER A 57 14.40 -35.35 3.89
C SER A 57 14.71 -35.74 5.36
N GLN A 58 14.05 -35.06 6.31
CA GLN A 58 14.20 -35.39 7.74
C GLN A 58 13.34 -36.56 8.19
N SER A 59 12.45 -37.04 7.34
CA SER A 59 11.55 -38.14 7.68
C SER A 59 12.17 -39.49 7.31
N ALA A 60 12.01 -40.47 8.18
CA ALA A 60 12.43 -41.85 7.92
C ALA A 60 11.55 -42.52 6.84
N ASN A 61 10.27 -42.10 6.75
CA ASN A 61 9.33 -42.57 5.74
C ASN A 61 8.55 -41.39 5.16
N PRO A 62 8.96 -40.87 3.98
CA PRO A 62 8.26 -39.74 3.33
C PRO A 62 6.80 -40.04 2.96
N LEU A 63 6.40 -41.31 2.89
CA LEU A 63 5.05 -41.74 2.60
C LEU A 63 4.15 -41.85 3.83
N ASP A 64 4.70 -41.61 5.03
CA ASP A 64 3.93 -41.60 6.27
C ASP A 64 2.83 -40.55 6.18
N PRO A 65 1.56 -40.90 6.51
CA PRO A 65 0.46 -39.91 6.45
C PRO A 65 0.70 -38.64 7.26
N ARG A 66 1.46 -38.71 8.36
CA ARG A 66 1.79 -37.51 9.15
C ARG A 66 2.70 -36.54 8.38
N VAL A 67 3.65 -37.09 7.62
CA VAL A 67 4.54 -36.30 6.77
C VAL A 67 3.76 -35.67 5.63
N GLN A 68 2.90 -36.44 5.00
CA GLN A 68 2.03 -35.93 3.92
C GLN A 68 1.10 -34.83 4.43
N ASP A 69 0.55 -34.96 5.64
CA ASP A 69 -0.28 -33.93 6.25
C ASP A 69 0.51 -32.64 6.54
N GLN A 70 1.74 -32.76 7.03
CA GLN A 70 2.62 -31.59 7.24
C GLN A 70 2.93 -30.87 5.92
N VAL A 71 3.26 -31.64 4.87
CA VAL A 71 3.53 -31.07 3.55
C VAL A 71 2.28 -30.38 3.00
N ALA A 72 1.11 -31.01 3.11
CA ALA A 72 -0.15 -30.41 2.67
C ALA A 72 -0.46 -29.12 3.42
N SER A 73 -0.20 -29.07 4.73
CA SER A 73 -0.39 -27.88 5.55
C SER A 73 0.51 -26.72 5.08
N VAL A 74 1.78 -26.99 4.80
CA VAL A 74 2.70 -25.99 4.25
C VAL A 74 2.22 -25.48 2.90
N GLN A 75 1.80 -26.39 2.02
CA GLN A 75 1.31 -26.03 0.70
C GLN A 75 0.03 -25.17 0.76
N GLU A 76 -0.87 -25.47 1.70
CA GLU A 76 -2.05 -24.62 1.93
C GLU A 76 -1.68 -23.23 2.41
N GLN A 77 -0.74 -23.11 3.35
CA GLN A 77 -0.27 -21.80 3.85
C GLN A 77 0.40 -21.00 2.73
N VAL A 78 1.22 -21.65 1.91
CA VAL A 78 1.85 -21.01 0.75
C VAL A 78 0.81 -20.54 -0.25
N ALA A 79 -0.19 -21.38 -0.55
CA ALA A 79 -1.27 -21.03 -1.48
C ALA A 79 -2.08 -19.83 -0.98
N ALA A 80 -2.41 -19.79 0.32
CA ALA A 80 -3.14 -18.67 0.91
C ALA A 80 -2.33 -17.37 0.84
N LYS A 81 -1.04 -17.42 1.17
CA LYS A 81 -0.17 -16.25 1.09
C LYS A 81 0.05 -15.79 -0.34
N ARG A 82 0.18 -16.74 -1.28
CA ARG A 82 0.29 -16.43 -2.70
C ARG A 82 -0.94 -15.69 -3.19
N ALA A 83 -2.15 -16.16 -2.84
CA ALA A 83 -3.39 -15.50 -3.24
C ALA A 83 -3.45 -14.06 -2.72
N GLU A 84 -3.02 -13.82 -1.48
CA GLU A 84 -2.96 -12.49 -0.89
C GLU A 84 -1.99 -11.57 -1.65
N LEU A 85 -0.77 -12.07 -1.96
CA LEU A 85 0.23 -11.30 -2.71
C LEU A 85 -0.19 -11.04 -4.15
N GLU A 86 -0.84 -12.00 -4.80
CA GLU A 86 -1.38 -11.82 -6.16
C GLU A 86 -2.49 -10.78 -6.18
N GLU A 87 -3.36 -10.74 -5.16
CA GLU A 87 -4.39 -9.72 -5.06
C GLU A 87 -3.78 -8.33 -4.86
N GLN A 88 -2.76 -8.20 -4.02
CA GLN A 88 -2.02 -6.94 -3.85
C GLN A 88 -1.39 -6.47 -5.17
N LYS A 89 -0.78 -7.40 -5.91
CA LYS A 89 -0.21 -7.11 -7.23
C LYS A 89 -1.29 -6.67 -8.22
N ARG A 90 -2.45 -7.33 -8.21
CA ARG A 90 -3.57 -6.95 -9.07
C ARG A 90 -4.02 -5.52 -8.79
N GLN A 91 -4.11 -5.13 -7.53
CA GLN A 91 -4.47 -3.76 -7.14
C GLN A 91 -3.42 -2.74 -7.61
N LEU A 92 -2.13 -3.07 -7.52
CA LEU A 92 -1.06 -2.21 -8.01
C LEU A 92 -1.14 -2.02 -9.53
N LEU A 93 -1.42 -3.08 -10.27
CA LEU A 93 -1.58 -3.02 -11.72
C LEU A 93 -2.80 -2.18 -12.12
N GLU A 94 -3.89 -2.28 -11.35
CA GLU A 94 -5.07 -1.45 -11.56
C GLU A 94 -4.76 0.04 -11.30
N GLN A 95 -4.01 0.34 -10.25
CA GLN A 95 -3.56 1.70 -9.98
C GLN A 95 -2.67 2.25 -11.10
N GLN A 96 -1.77 1.42 -11.66
CA GLN A 96 -0.97 1.80 -12.83
C GLN A 96 -1.85 2.18 -14.02
N ARG A 97 -2.89 1.39 -14.28
CA ARG A 97 -3.84 1.67 -15.35
C ARG A 97 -4.55 3.00 -15.12
N GLN A 98 -5.01 3.23 -13.90
CA GLN A 98 -5.67 4.50 -13.54
C GLN A 98 -4.75 5.70 -13.73
N VAL A 99 -3.47 5.59 -13.36
CA VAL A 99 -2.49 6.67 -13.55
C VAL A 99 -2.28 6.95 -15.04
N ARG A 100 -2.18 5.90 -15.86
CA ARG A 100 -2.02 6.07 -17.33
C ARG A 100 -3.21 6.81 -17.96
N ASP A 101 -4.41 6.56 -17.44
CA ASP A 101 -5.66 7.13 -17.97
C ASP A 101 -5.91 8.55 -17.47
N LEU A 102 -5.14 9.06 -16.51
CA LEU A 102 -5.29 10.43 -16.02
C LEU A 102 -4.92 11.44 -17.09
N GLU A 103 -5.75 12.47 -17.20
CA GLU A 103 -5.51 13.58 -18.11
C GLU A 103 -4.51 14.56 -17.52
N MET A 104 -3.71 15.19 -18.39
CA MET A 104 -2.78 16.23 -17.97
C MET A 104 -3.52 17.44 -17.40
N GLU A 105 -2.92 18.12 -16.43
CA GLU A 105 -3.46 19.27 -15.71
C GLU A 105 -4.70 18.94 -14.85
N GLN A 106 -5.09 17.66 -14.75
CA GLN A 106 -6.12 17.20 -13.83
C GLN A 106 -5.63 17.35 -12.39
N VAL A 107 -6.51 17.71 -11.48
CA VAL A 107 -6.22 17.77 -10.04
C VAL A 107 -6.64 16.46 -9.40
N VAL A 108 -5.71 15.83 -8.71
CA VAL A 108 -5.95 14.56 -7.98
C VAL A 108 -5.65 14.75 -6.51
N GLU A 109 -6.38 14.03 -5.65
CA GLU A 109 -6.09 13.97 -4.22
C GLU A 109 -4.91 13.02 -4.01
N GLN A 110 -3.83 13.54 -3.40
CA GLN A 110 -2.62 12.78 -3.18
C GLN A 110 -2.53 12.21 -1.77
N GLY A 111 -3.16 12.87 -0.80
CA GLY A 111 -3.16 12.42 0.58
C GLY A 111 -3.71 13.47 1.52
N GLN A 112 -3.59 13.18 2.80
CA GLN A 112 -4.03 14.08 3.86
C GLN A 112 -2.93 14.18 4.91
N ILE A 113 -2.79 15.36 5.48
CA ILE A 113 -1.90 15.62 6.61
C ILE A 113 -2.68 16.30 7.73
N GLU A 114 -2.26 16.07 8.97
CA GLU A 114 -2.80 16.76 10.12
C GLU A 114 -1.95 17.98 10.44
N SER A 115 -2.59 19.08 10.80
CA SER A 115 -1.91 20.29 11.28
C SER A 115 -2.67 20.92 12.43
N LEU A 116 -1.97 21.75 13.20
CA LEU A 116 -2.58 22.58 14.23
C LEU A 116 -3.01 23.91 13.61
N CYS A 117 -4.19 24.36 14.01
CA CYS A 117 -4.76 25.61 13.55
C CYS A 117 -5.14 26.45 14.77
N GLU A 118 -4.71 27.71 14.79
CA GLU A 118 -5.13 28.66 15.80
C GLU A 118 -6.47 29.29 15.43
N VAL A 119 -7.41 29.24 16.36
CA VAL A 119 -8.73 29.83 16.18
C VAL A 119 -8.89 30.95 17.23
N ARG A 120 -9.25 32.13 16.77
CA ARG A 120 -9.49 33.29 17.62
C ARG A 120 -10.96 33.66 17.61
N VAL A 121 -11.38 34.45 18.60
CA VAL A 121 -12.73 34.97 18.66
C VAL A 121 -13.00 35.81 17.40
N GLY A 122 -14.10 35.52 16.71
CA GLY A 122 -14.46 36.18 15.45
C GLY A 122 -14.04 35.41 14.19
N ASP A 123 -13.20 34.37 14.31
CA ASP A 123 -12.82 33.55 13.17
C ASP A 123 -13.96 32.63 12.74
N SER A 124 -14.04 32.36 11.44
CA SER A 124 -14.93 31.34 10.92
C SER A 124 -14.32 29.96 11.10
N LEU A 125 -14.95 29.09 11.89
CA LEU A 125 -14.50 27.71 12.07
C LEU A 125 -14.52 26.92 10.77
N VAL A 126 -15.49 27.14 9.93
CA VAL A 126 -15.59 26.45 8.63
C VAL A 126 -14.37 26.75 7.77
N ASP A 127 -13.98 28.03 7.66
CA ASP A 127 -12.80 28.42 6.88
C ASP A 127 -11.51 27.88 7.49
N LYS A 128 -11.41 27.85 8.82
CA LYS A 128 -10.23 27.34 9.50
C LYS A 128 -10.08 25.83 9.42
N LEU A 129 -11.19 25.10 9.39
CA LEU A 129 -11.17 23.64 9.33
C LEU A 129 -10.99 23.11 7.90
N GLN A 130 -11.43 23.90 6.90
CA GLN A 130 -11.25 23.52 5.50
C GLN A 130 -9.90 24.01 5.00
N ALA A 131 -9.02 23.08 4.72
CA ALA A 131 -7.70 23.39 4.21
C ALA A 131 -7.29 22.38 3.14
N ALA A 132 -6.70 22.89 2.07
CA ALA A 132 -6.17 22.08 1.00
C ALA A 132 -4.90 22.74 0.47
N VAL A 133 -3.93 21.87 0.08
CA VAL A 133 -2.68 22.30 -0.54
C VAL A 133 -2.64 21.72 -1.95
N LEU A 134 -2.37 22.58 -2.94
CA LEU A 134 -2.19 22.18 -4.33
C LEU A 134 -0.69 22.12 -4.63
N VAL A 135 -0.22 20.96 -5.08
CA VAL A 135 1.17 20.75 -5.48
C VAL A 135 1.23 20.61 -6.99
N ARG A 136 2.21 21.30 -7.57
CA ARG A 136 2.41 21.26 -9.01
C ARG A 136 3.81 20.78 -9.40
#